data_5ef9168dfa51455801bc117dbbd3cdd0
#
_entry.id   5ef9168dfa51455801bc117dbbd3cdd0
#
_cell.length_a   1.000
_cell.length_b   1.000
_cell.length_c   1.000
_cell.angle_alpha   90.00
_cell.angle_beta   90.00
_cell.angle_gamma   90.00
#
_symmetry.space_group_name_H-M   'P 1'
#
loop_
_entity.id
_entity.type
_entity.pdbx_description
1 polymer ?
#
loop_
_entity_poly.entity_id
_entity_poly.type
_entity_poly.pdbx_seq_one_letter_code
_entity_poly.pdbx_strand_id
1 'polypeptide(L)'
;MRIKDCMIAGLFMCLFSLLAACNMTVKVTSSGQELTGMERLVTLKETIPDVIIEEITISSIGDVLLHEPVYVDAWTGSKFNFSPMLEKVKPFLSEATITTANQESMIGGAELGLSTYPAFNSPKEAGDALKDAGVDVVMLANNHTLDRGEAAIEQAISHWDRLDMMYVGSYKNEADREKVRVVETDEGISAAFLNYTYGTNGIPVPEGKPYLVNLIDKKQMKEDIAEAKRKADLIVLNLHFGNEYERMPNEEQKDLVQFAADQGVHAVIGHHPHVLQPAAWVEGEDGSETLVIYSLGNFLSNQQELYQRIGGVFTFTVTKTTEGEKESVEIHSPTLLPTYVTFHPDWEDYQVVPMYTLTNKELKDAAQHYAEIKEHMSKWLPELRYIEE
;
A
#
# COMPACT_ATOMS: atom_id res chain seq x y z
N MET A 1 -50.06 -45.29 8.16
CA MET A 1 -49.43 -46.50 8.73
C MET A 1 -48.09 -46.07 9.27
N ARG A 2 -48.09 -45.74 10.55
CA ARG A 2 -47.15 -46.15 11.63
C ARG A 2 -45.65 -45.97 11.27
N ILE A 3 -44.99 -45.01 11.88
CA ILE A 3 -44.26 -44.96 13.18
C ILE A 3 -42.85 -45.55 13.02
N LYS A 4 -41.80 -44.78 13.32
CA LYS A 4 -41.14 -44.70 14.63
C LYS A 4 -39.98 -43.66 14.65
N ASP A 5 -39.99 -42.96 15.76
CA ASP A 5 -38.94 -42.08 16.29
C ASP A 5 -37.61 -42.83 16.50
N CYS A 6 -36.50 -42.10 16.39
CA CYS A 6 -35.34 -42.32 17.24
C CYS A 6 -34.56 -41.00 17.42
N MET A 7 -34.75 -40.41 18.59
CA MET A 7 -33.86 -39.39 19.15
C MET A 7 -32.51 -40.03 19.45
N ILE A 8 -31.42 -39.36 19.06
CA ILE A 8 -30.11 -39.54 19.71
C ILE A 8 -29.58 -38.15 20.05
N ALA A 9 -29.57 -37.87 21.35
CA ALA A 9 -28.90 -36.75 21.96
C ALA A 9 -27.38 -36.98 21.88
N GLY A 10 -26.67 -36.10 21.19
CA GLY A 10 -25.22 -36.07 21.17
C GLY A 10 -24.68 -35.00 22.15
N LEU A 11 -24.03 -35.51 23.14
CA LEU A 11 -23.39 -34.83 24.28
C LEU A 11 -22.33 -33.85 23.82
N PHE A 12 -22.48 -32.55 24.15
CA PHE A 12 -21.42 -31.55 24.07
C PHE A 12 -20.41 -31.84 25.19
N MET A 13 -19.27 -32.35 24.81
CA MET A 13 -18.12 -32.54 25.71
C MET A 13 -17.17 -31.34 25.54
N CYS A 14 -17.30 -30.38 26.46
CA CYS A 14 -16.28 -29.33 26.66
C CYS A 14 -14.97 -29.99 27.11
N LEU A 15 -13.97 -30.01 26.25
CA LEU A 15 -12.60 -30.30 26.68
C LEU A 15 -11.98 -29.04 27.29
N PHE A 16 -12.02 -28.96 28.60
CA PHE A 16 -11.10 -28.13 29.36
C PHE A 16 -9.72 -28.80 29.33
N SER A 17 -8.78 -28.29 28.55
CA SER A 17 -7.39 -28.68 28.63
C SER A 17 -6.79 -28.03 29.90
N LEU A 18 -6.59 -28.86 30.92
CA LEU A 18 -5.78 -28.53 32.08
C LEU A 18 -4.32 -28.35 31.62
N LEU A 19 -3.81 -27.12 31.72
CA LEU A 19 -2.38 -26.86 31.72
C LEU A 19 -1.79 -27.45 32.99
N ALA A 20 -1.20 -28.64 32.87
CA ALA A 20 -0.38 -29.24 33.91
C ALA A 20 1.01 -28.62 33.84
N ALA A 21 1.33 -27.72 34.77
CA ALA A 21 2.69 -27.26 34.98
C ALA A 21 3.57 -28.44 35.37
N CYS A 22 4.43 -28.90 34.47
CA CYS A 22 5.47 -29.90 34.79
C CYS A 22 6.57 -29.24 35.62
N ASN A 23 6.52 -29.41 36.94
CA ASN A 23 7.67 -29.17 37.79
C ASN A 23 8.68 -30.32 37.61
N MET A 24 9.71 -30.12 36.83
CA MET A 24 10.85 -31.03 36.76
C MET A 24 11.83 -30.72 37.89
N THR A 25 11.92 -31.63 38.88
CA THR A 25 12.92 -31.56 39.96
C THR A 25 14.16 -32.32 39.50
N VAL A 26 15.26 -31.64 39.20
CA VAL A 26 16.56 -32.27 38.93
C VAL A 26 17.32 -32.40 40.23
N LYS A 27 17.55 -33.65 40.69
CA LYS A 27 18.48 -33.96 41.80
C LYS A 27 19.91 -34.04 41.24
N VAL A 28 20.76 -33.10 41.63
CA VAL A 28 22.20 -33.20 41.43
C VAL A 28 22.82 -33.84 42.69
N THR A 29 23.29 -35.09 42.57
CA THR A 29 24.09 -35.75 43.62
C THR A 29 25.55 -35.53 43.31
N SER A 30 26.26 -34.73 44.13
CA SER A 30 27.73 -34.71 44.16
C SER A 30 28.23 -35.69 45.22
N SER A 31 29.12 -36.59 44.81
CA SER A 31 29.81 -37.53 45.74
C SER A 31 30.89 -36.79 46.51
N GLY A 32 30.75 -36.80 47.86
CA GLY A 32 31.85 -36.65 48.82
C GLY A 32 32.02 -35.28 49.46
N GLN A 33 31.33 -35.04 50.51
CA GLN A 33 31.75 -34.57 51.85
C GLN A 33 30.50 -34.09 52.61
N GLU A 34 30.35 -34.57 53.85
CA GLU A 34 29.32 -34.14 54.79
C GLU A 34 29.46 -32.64 55.06
N LEU A 35 28.47 -31.85 54.68
CA LEU A 35 28.22 -30.54 55.22
C LEU A 35 26.76 -30.46 55.68
N THR A 36 26.64 -30.37 57.02
CA THR A 36 25.41 -30.11 57.73
C THR A 36 24.79 -28.73 57.27
N GLY A 37 23.54 -28.75 56.84
CA GLY A 37 22.70 -27.61 56.97
C GLY A 37 22.35 -26.90 55.66
N MET A 38 21.08 -27.00 55.33
CA MET A 38 20.28 -26.19 54.39
C MET A 38 20.54 -26.43 52.91
N GLU A 39 19.78 -27.38 52.34
CA GLU A 39 19.57 -27.45 50.89
C GLU A 39 18.85 -26.16 50.39
N ARG A 40 19.57 -25.36 49.63
CA ARG A 40 19.00 -24.20 48.96
C ARG A 40 18.34 -24.70 47.66
N LEU A 41 17.02 -24.88 47.69
CA LEU A 41 16.23 -25.08 46.46
C LEU A 41 16.35 -23.84 45.58
N VAL A 42 17.16 -23.91 44.54
CA VAL A 42 17.16 -22.92 43.47
C VAL A 42 16.00 -23.28 42.54
N THR A 43 14.87 -22.61 42.70
CA THR A 43 13.79 -22.66 41.73
C THR A 43 14.19 -21.76 40.54
N LEU A 44 14.67 -22.37 39.48
CA LEU A 44 14.75 -21.67 38.20
C LEU A 44 13.32 -21.40 37.75
N LYS A 45 12.86 -20.15 37.92
CA LYS A 45 11.66 -19.67 37.30
C LYS A 45 12.08 -19.40 35.85
N GLU A 46 11.79 -20.32 34.93
CA GLU A 46 11.77 -19.98 33.51
C GLU A 46 10.67 -18.92 33.35
N THR A 47 11.06 -17.68 33.23
CA THR A 47 10.16 -16.64 32.76
C THR A 47 9.96 -16.89 31.27
N ILE A 48 8.79 -17.39 30.88
CA ILE A 48 8.35 -17.35 29.47
C ILE A 48 8.38 -15.87 29.11
N PRO A 49 9.14 -15.46 28.10
CA PRO A 49 9.13 -14.06 27.70
C PRO A 49 7.71 -13.66 27.29
N ASP A 50 7.31 -12.46 27.68
CA ASP A 50 6.04 -11.90 27.23
C ASP A 50 6.13 -11.72 25.70
N VAL A 51 5.19 -12.31 24.97
CA VAL A 51 5.05 -12.14 23.51
C VAL A 51 4.04 -11.00 23.29
N ILE A 52 4.51 -9.94 22.65
CA ILE A 52 3.67 -8.82 22.22
C ILE A 52 3.45 -8.98 20.72
N ILE A 53 2.21 -8.88 20.29
CA ILE A 53 1.80 -8.91 18.88
C ILE A 53 1.06 -7.63 18.58
N GLU A 54 1.54 -6.88 17.61
CA GLU A 54 0.99 -5.64 17.10
C GLU A 54 0.62 -5.84 15.63
N GLU A 55 -0.48 -5.24 15.18
CA GLU A 55 -0.96 -5.45 13.82
C GLU A 55 -1.51 -4.16 13.23
N ILE A 56 -1.16 -3.87 11.98
CA ILE A 56 -1.70 -2.77 11.18
C ILE A 56 -2.09 -3.27 9.79
N THR A 57 -2.89 -2.47 9.09
CA THR A 57 -3.21 -2.68 7.68
C THR A 57 -2.71 -1.51 6.84
N ILE A 58 -2.13 -1.83 5.67
CA ILE A 58 -1.71 -0.83 4.68
C ILE A 58 -2.51 -1.05 3.40
N SER A 59 -3.15 0.02 2.93
CA SER A 59 -3.84 0.09 1.64
C SER A 59 -3.09 1.00 0.67
N SER A 60 -3.12 0.64 -0.60
CA SER A 60 -2.55 1.46 -1.68
C SER A 60 -3.52 1.53 -2.85
N ILE A 61 -3.68 2.72 -3.42
CA ILE A 61 -4.48 2.93 -4.63
C ILE A 61 -3.60 3.32 -5.81
N GLY A 62 -4.10 3.06 -7.03
CA GLY A 62 -3.39 3.33 -8.27
C GLY A 62 -3.31 4.82 -8.63
N ASP A 63 -3.16 5.08 -9.93
CA ASP A 63 -2.84 6.40 -10.47
C ASP A 63 -4.04 7.36 -10.38
N VAL A 64 -3.85 8.48 -9.68
CA VAL A 64 -4.78 9.62 -9.67
C VAL A 64 -4.29 10.59 -10.74
N LEU A 65 -4.81 10.42 -11.97
CA LEU A 65 -4.40 11.15 -13.17
C LEU A 65 -5.58 11.98 -13.70
N LEU A 66 -5.67 13.23 -13.26
CA LEU A 66 -6.82 14.08 -13.46
C LEU A 66 -6.78 14.78 -14.83
N HIS A 67 -7.38 14.14 -15.82
CA HIS A 67 -7.64 14.75 -17.12
C HIS A 67 -8.69 15.87 -17.02
N GLU A 68 -8.73 16.73 -18.04
CA GLU A 68 -9.68 17.86 -18.08
C GLU A 68 -11.13 17.47 -17.80
N PRO A 69 -11.72 16.42 -18.40
CA PRO A 69 -13.10 16.06 -18.11
C PRO A 69 -13.37 15.75 -16.64
N VAL A 70 -12.40 15.14 -15.93
CA VAL A 70 -12.54 14.80 -14.52
C VAL A 70 -12.65 16.06 -13.65
N TYR A 71 -11.76 17.06 -13.84
CA TYR A 71 -11.87 18.26 -13.03
C TYR A 71 -12.96 19.23 -13.50
N VAL A 72 -13.41 19.15 -14.77
CA VAL A 72 -14.59 19.89 -15.23
C VAL A 72 -15.85 19.34 -14.56
N ASP A 73 -16.02 18.03 -14.46
CA ASP A 73 -17.12 17.38 -13.74
C ASP A 73 -17.10 17.70 -12.23
N ALA A 74 -15.91 17.85 -11.64
CA ALA A 74 -15.78 18.27 -10.26
C ALA A 74 -16.18 19.74 -10.00
N TRP A 75 -16.37 20.57 -11.05
CA TRP A 75 -16.67 21.99 -10.88
C TRP A 75 -18.12 22.24 -10.51
N THR A 76 -18.39 22.78 -9.33
CA THR A 76 -19.74 23.05 -8.81
C THR A 76 -20.31 24.43 -9.21
N GLY A 77 -19.62 25.16 -10.08
CA GLY A 77 -19.96 26.56 -10.41
C GLY A 77 -19.26 27.61 -9.51
N SER A 78 -18.65 27.17 -8.42
CA SER A 78 -17.94 28.07 -7.48
C SER A 78 -16.62 27.51 -6.95
N LYS A 79 -16.49 26.18 -6.83
CA LYS A 79 -15.31 25.46 -6.37
C LYS A 79 -15.27 24.06 -7.00
N PHE A 80 -14.11 23.42 -6.95
CA PHE A 80 -14.00 22.00 -7.28
C PHE A 80 -14.42 21.13 -6.08
N ASN A 81 -15.04 19.99 -6.36
CA ASN A 81 -15.44 19.00 -5.35
C ASN A 81 -15.32 17.58 -5.93
N PHE A 82 -14.26 16.88 -5.57
CA PHE A 82 -14.00 15.49 -6.01
C PHE A 82 -14.58 14.42 -5.05
N SER A 83 -15.09 14.81 -3.88
CA SER A 83 -15.57 13.83 -2.88
C SER A 83 -16.66 12.90 -3.41
N PRO A 84 -17.64 13.35 -4.25
CA PRO A 84 -18.64 12.44 -4.81
C PRO A 84 -18.05 11.33 -5.69
N MET A 85 -16.88 11.58 -6.33
CA MET A 85 -16.21 10.60 -7.18
C MET A 85 -15.62 9.44 -6.39
N LEU A 86 -15.32 9.65 -5.08
CA LEU A 86 -14.67 8.69 -4.20
C LEU A 86 -15.63 8.06 -3.19
N GLU A 87 -16.89 8.50 -3.11
CA GLU A 87 -17.84 8.12 -2.07
C GLU A 87 -18.01 6.59 -1.93
N LYS A 88 -18.03 5.86 -3.07
CA LYS A 88 -18.25 4.40 -3.07
C LYS A 88 -17.03 3.59 -2.63
N VAL A 89 -15.85 4.17 -2.70
CA VAL A 89 -14.59 3.51 -2.29
C VAL A 89 -14.05 4.05 -0.98
N LYS A 90 -14.54 5.20 -0.51
CA LYS A 90 -14.13 5.81 0.77
C LYS A 90 -14.15 4.84 1.96
N PRO A 91 -15.18 3.98 2.17
CA PRO A 91 -15.17 3.04 3.28
C PRO A 91 -13.94 2.13 3.30
N PHE A 92 -13.52 1.64 2.12
CA PHE A 92 -12.36 0.74 1.98
C PHE A 92 -11.02 1.46 2.17
N LEU A 93 -10.95 2.76 1.86
CA LEU A 93 -9.75 3.56 2.04
C LEU A 93 -9.57 3.99 3.50
N SER A 94 -10.67 4.34 4.17
CA SER A 94 -10.65 4.82 5.55
C SER A 94 -10.60 3.72 6.61
N GLU A 95 -10.74 2.45 6.23
CA GLU A 95 -10.66 1.30 7.14
C GLU A 95 -9.22 0.90 7.47
N ALA A 96 -8.29 1.10 6.54
CA ALA A 96 -6.89 0.75 6.74
C ALA A 96 -6.20 1.71 7.74
N THR A 97 -5.20 1.19 8.47
CA THR A 97 -4.39 2.00 9.38
C THR A 97 -3.60 3.08 8.63
N ILE A 98 -3.09 2.73 7.42
CA ILE A 98 -2.39 3.68 6.54
C ILE A 98 -2.88 3.45 5.10
N THR A 99 -3.31 4.52 4.42
CA THR A 99 -3.67 4.47 3.00
C THR A 99 -2.76 5.36 2.18
N THR A 100 -2.24 4.82 1.06
CA THR A 100 -1.34 5.53 0.15
C THR A 100 -1.94 5.71 -1.24
N ALA A 101 -1.57 6.81 -1.94
CA ALA A 101 -2.04 7.10 -3.29
C ALA A 101 -0.90 7.61 -4.18
N ASN A 102 -0.85 7.18 -5.45
CA ASN A 102 0.01 7.83 -6.45
C ASN A 102 -0.72 9.05 -7.04
N GLN A 103 -0.33 10.26 -6.61
CA GLN A 103 -0.85 11.50 -7.18
C GLN A 103 -0.06 11.84 -8.44
N GLU A 104 -0.49 11.31 -9.57
CA GLU A 104 0.28 11.39 -10.82
C GLU A 104 0.19 12.76 -11.47
N SER A 105 -0.99 13.39 -11.49
CA SER A 105 -1.11 14.77 -11.94
C SER A 105 -0.87 15.75 -10.77
N MET A 106 0.19 16.58 -10.86
CA MET A 106 0.52 17.54 -9.80
C MET A 106 -0.61 18.50 -9.50
N ILE A 107 -0.99 18.65 -8.23
CA ILE A 107 -2.07 19.58 -7.79
C ILE A 107 -1.54 21.00 -7.57
N GLY A 108 -0.95 21.61 -8.60
CA GLY A 108 -0.43 22.97 -8.55
C GLY A 108 -1.50 24.06 -8.38
N GLY A 109 -2.77 23.72 -8.66
CA GLY A 109 -3.91 24.60 -8.43
C GLY A 109 -4.29 25.48 -9.61
N ALA A 110 -5.47 26.06 -9.53
CA ALA A 110 -6.06 26.89 -10.60
C ALA A 110 -5.28 28.18 -10.85
N GLU A 111 -4.55 28.67 -9.86
CA GLU A 111 -3.76 29.91 -9.97
C GLU A 111 -2.60 29.79 -10.97
N LEU A 112 -2.08 28.57 -11.19
CA LEU A 112 -1.06 28.30 -12.21
C LEU A 112 -1.65 27.96 -13.58
N GLY A 113 -2.98 27.98 -13.70
CA GLY A 113 -3.72 27.55 -14.88
C GLY A 113 -3.82 26.02 -14.96
N LEU A 114 -5.03 25.49 -14.89
CA LEU A 114 -5.29 24.05 -15.03
C LEU A 114 -4.95 23.57 -16.43
N SER A 115 -4.47 22.35 -16.54
CA SER A 115 -4.11 21.73 -17.82
C SER A 115 -4.17 20.21 -17.73
N THR A 116 -4.33 19.60 -18.89
CA THR A 116 -4.44 18.15 -19.09
C THR A 116 -3.27 17.64 -19.93
N TYR A 117 -3.35 16.38 -20.40
CA TYR A 117 -2.34 15.81 -21.28
C TYR A 117 -1.93 16.78 -22.42
N PRO A 118 -0.63 16.93 -22.74
CA PRO A 118 0.49 16.15 -22.21
C PRO A 118 1.17 16.74 -20.95
N ALA A 119 0.75 17.88 -20.45
CA ALA A 119 1.37 18.56 -19.31
C ALA A 119 0.31 18.90 -18.25
N PHE A 120 0.17 18.05 -17.26
CA PHE A 120 -0.89 18.13 -16.26
C PHE A 120 -0.65 19.20 -15.19
N ASN A 121 -1.72 19.85 -14.80
CA ASN A 121 -1.85 20.64 -13.59
C ASN A 121 -3.29 20.61 -13.09
N SER A 122 -3.51 20.11 -11.91
CA SER A 122 -4.82 19.78 -11.35
C SER A 122 -5.24 20.72 -10.22
N PRO A 123 -6.56 20.83 -9.94
CA PRO A 123 -7.07 21.56 -8.77
C PRO A 123 -6.54 20.97 -7.45
N LYS A 124 -6.27 21.84 -6.50
CA LYS A 124 -5.79 21.44 -5.15
C LYS A 124 -6.86 20.66 -4.37
N GLU A 125 -8.11 20.90 -4.65
CA GLU A 125 -9.26 20.27 -4.02
C GLU A 125 -9.32 18.73 -4.27
N ALA A 126 -8.58 18.22 -5.23
CA ALA A 126 -8.36 16.77 -5.36
C ALA A 126 -7.63 16.20 -4.13
N GLY A 127 -6.66 16.96 -3.60
CA GLY A 127 -5.99 16.62 -2.34
C GLY A 127 -6.93 16.62 -1.14
N ASP A 128 -7.84 17.60 -1.08
CA ASP A 128 -8.87 17.64 -0.02
C ASP A 128 -9.75 16.38 -0.05
N ALA A 129 -10.14 15.94 -1.25
CA ALA A 129 -10.97 14.74 -1.42
C ALA A 129 -10.22 13.44 -1.09
N LEU A 130 -8.92 13.33 -1.42
CA LEU A 130 -8.09 12.19 -1.02
C LEU A 130 -7.95 12.12 0.49
N LYS A 131 -7.69 13.26 1.16
CA LYS A 131 -7.64 13.32 2.64
C LYS A 131 -8.97 12.91 3.26
N ASP A 132 -10.09 13.46 2.77
CA ASP A 132 -11.43 13.10 3.25
C ASP A 132 -11.77 11.62 3.01
N ALA A 133 -11.21 11.02 1.96
CA ALA A 133 -11.39 9.59 1.65
C ALA A 133 -10.52 8.67 2.53
N GLY A 134 -9.60 9.20 3.34
CA GLY A 134 -8.76 8.43 4.25
C GLY A 134 -7.34 8.17 3.71
N VAL A 135 -6.87 8.91 2.70
CA VAL A 135 -5.47 8.82 2.26
C VAL A 135 -4.57 9.58 3.23
N ASP A 136 -3.45 8.95 3.64
CA ASP A 136 -2.48 9.48 4.59
C ASP A 136 -1.18 9.90 3.92
N VAL A 137 -0.74 9.15 2.89
CA VAL A 137 0.54 9.35 2.22
C VAL A 137 0.34 9.44 0.71
N VAL A 138 0.92 10.47 0.08
CA VAL A 138 0.87 10.65 -1.37
C VAL A 138 2.25 10.48 -2.00
N MET A 139 2.30 9.68 -3.07
CA MET A 139 3.48 9.48 -3.90
C MET A 139 3.50 10.52 -5.01
N LEU A 140 4.60 11.27 -5.11
CA LEU A 140 4.74 12.41 -6.02
C LEU A 140 5.82 12.22 -7.08
N ALA A 141 6.70 11.18 -6.97
CA ALA A 141 7.66 10.86 -8.00
C ALA A 141 7.00 10.00 -9.08
N ASN A 142 6.66 10.63 -10.18
CA ASN A 142 6.09 10.01 -11.39
C ASN A 142 6.56 10.78 -12.64
N ASN A 143 6.18 10.31 -13.83
CA ASN A 143 6.61 10.92 -15.08
C ASN A 143 6.02 12.32 -15.31
N HIS A 144 4.95 12.71 -14.60
CA HIS A 144 4.29 14.02 -14.68
C HIS A 144 4.70 15.01 -13.58
N THR A 145 5.63 14.63 -12.69
CA THR A 145 6.07 15.49 -11.57
C THR A 145 6.56 16.86 -12.04
N LEU A 146 7.27 16.92 -13.17
CA LEU A 146 7.88 18.17 -13.70
C LEU A 146 7.06 18.87 -14.79
N ASP A 147 5.87 18.40 -15.13
CA ASP A 147 5.05 18.94 -16.24
C ASP A 147 4.85 20.46 -16.21
N ARG A 148 4.69 21.02 -15.03
CA ARG A 148 4.53 22.48 -14.82
C ARG A 148 5.66 23.06 -13.96
N GLY A 149 6.76 22.30 -13.85
CA GLY A 149 7.98 22.71 -13.20
C GLY A 149 7.87 22.91 -11.68
N GLU A 150 8.90 23.53 -11.12
CA GLU A 150 9.05 23.73 -9.68
C GLU A 150 7.86 24.44 -9.02
N ALA A 151 7.28 25.44 -9.69
CA ALA A 151 6.16 26.21 -9.13
C ALA A 151 4.93 25.32 -8.82
N ALA A 152 4.63 24.32 -9.66
CA ALA A 152 3.53 23.40 -9.40
C ALA A 152 3.85 22.46 -8.24
N ILE A 153 5.09 22.00 -8.15
CA ILE A 153 5.57 21.16 -7.03
C ILE A 153 5.47 21.96 -5.71
N GLU A 154 5.97 23.18 -5.65
CA GLU A 154 5.88 24.02 -4.46
C GLU A 154 4.44 24.27 -4.00
N GLN A 155 3.53 24.54 -4.94
CA GLN A 155 2.12 24.75 -4.64
C GLN A 155 1.46 23.46 -4.12
N ALA A 156 1.74 22.32 -4.76
CA ALA A 156 1.23 21.02 -4.34
C ALA A 156 1.75 20.65 -2.94
N ILE A 157 3.05 20.74 -2.70
CA ILE A 157 3.65 20.45 -1.38
C ILE A 157 3.09 21.39 -0.31
N SER A 158 2.94 22.69 -0.61
CA SER A 158 2.31 23.63 0.32
C SER A 158 0.86 23.24 0.65
N HIS A 159 0.14 22.62 -0.28
CA HIS A 159 -1.22 22.11 -0.03
C HIS A 159 -1.21 20.85 0.84
N TRP A 160 -0.33 19.88 0.53
CA TRP A 160 -0.18 18.68 1.35
C TRP A 160 0.20 19.01 2.79
N ASP A 161 1.10 19.98 3.01
CA ASP A 161 1.43 20.49 4.35
C ASP A 161 0.20 21.05 5.09
N ARG A 162 -0.67 21.80 4.40
CA ARG A 162 -1.90 22.34 5.01
C ARG A 162 -2.90 21.27 5.38
N LEU A 163 -2.91 20.17 4.65
CA LEU A 163 -3.77 19.01 4.93
C LEU A 163 -3.17 18.09 6.00
N ASP A 164 -1.96 18.38 6.47
CA ASP A 164 -1.19 17.46 7.32
C ASP A 164 -1.13 16.04 6.71
N MET A 165 -0.81 16.00 5.41
CA MET A 165 -0.61 14.78 4.64
C MET A 165 0.86 14.58 4.33
N MET A 166 1.33 13.36 4.55
CA MET A 166 2.69 12.99 4.17
C MET A 166 2.82 12.89 2.64
N TYR A 167 3.92 13.43 2.10
CA TYR A 167 4.28 13.29 0.68
C TYR A 167 5.68 12.71 0.52
N VAL A 168 5.89 11.95 -0.54
CA VAL A 168 7.13 11.20 -0.80
C VAL A 168 7.51 11.31 -2.27
N GLY A 169 8.81 11.39 -2.56
CA GLY A 169 9.33 11.34 -3.94
C GLY A 169 9.59 12.69 -4.59
N SER A 170 8.99 13.77 -4.06
CA SER A 170 9.24 15.16 -4.44
C SER A 170 9.26 16.02 -3.17
N TYR A 171 10.16 17.00 -3.07
CA TYR A 171 10.46 17.68 -1.81
C TYR A 171 10.73 19.18 -1.99
N LYS A 172 10.66 19.94 -0.90
CA LYS A 172 10.87 21.41 -0.88
C LYS A 172 12.31 21.80 -1.16
N ASN A 173 13.27 21.03 -0.65
CA ASN A 173 14.70 21.27 -0.72
C ASN A 173 15.47 20.00 -0.30
N GLU A 174 16.80 20.03 -0.38
CA GLU A 174 17.66 18.90 -0.03
C GLU A 174 17.46 18.43 1.41
N ALA A 175 17.41 19.36 2.38
CA ALA A 175 17.20 19.01 3.78
C ALA A 175 15.84 18.36 4.08
N ASP A 176 14.84 18.61 3.23
CA ASP A 176 13.54 17.94 3.27
C ASP A 176 13.62 16.52 2.65
N ARG A 177 14.38 16.36 1.55
CA ARG A 177 14.62 15.07 0.90
C ARG A 177 15.38 14.09 1.79
N GLU A 178 16.35 14.57 2.56
CA GLU A 178 17.16 13.75 3.48
C GLU A 178 16.34 13.14 4.62
N LYS A 179 15.11 13.61 4.85
CA LYS A 179 14.23 13.07 5.88
C LYS A 179 13.50 11.85 5.37
N VAL A 180 13.79 10.69 5.94
CA VAL A 180 12.97 9.50 5.72
C VAL A 180 11.53 9.77 6.17
N ARG A 181 10.57 9.45 5.32
CA ARG A 181 9.15 9.57 5.61
C ARG A 181 8.69 8.34 6.37
N VAL A 182 8.42 8.50 7.66
CA VAL A 182 7.96 7.42 8.55
C VAL A 182 6.61 7.81 9.14
N VAL A 183 5.65 6.91 9.06
CA VAL A 183 4.39 6.96 9.80
C VAL A 183 4.55 6.10 11.04
N GLU A 184 4.41 6.71 12.20
CA GLU A 184 4.31 6.01 13.49
C GLU A 184 2.84 5.75 13.77
N THR A 185 2.46 4.49 13.98
CA THR A 185 1.07 4.13 14.24
C THR A 185 0.78 4.01 15.73
N ASP A 186 -0.47 4.18 16.12
CA ASP A 186 -0.91 4.03 17.52
C ASP A 186 -0.74 2.57 18.02
N GLU A 187 -0.70 1.61 17.08
CA GLU A 187 -0.47 0.19 17.34
C GLU A 187 0.99 -0.15 17.65
N GLY A 188 1.93 0.79 17.44
CA GLY A 188 3.35 0.61 17.77
C GLY A 188 4.22 0.08 16.61
N ILE A 189 3.71 0.07 15.39
CA ILE A 189 4.47 -0.27 14.18
C ILE A 189 4.80 1.00 13.41
N SER A 190 6.08 1.15 13.03
CA SER A 190 6.56 2.25 12.20
C SER A 190 6.75 1.82 10.75
N ALA A 191 6.22 2.61 9.80
CA ALA A 191 6.31 2.32 8.37
C ALA A 191 7.02 3.44 7.61
N ALA A 192 8.13 3.13 6.95
CA ALA A 192 8.85 4.04 6.06
C ALA A 192 8.34 3.91 4.62
N PHE A 193 8.14 5.07 3.97
CA PHE A 193 7.70 5.15 2.59
C PHE A 193 8.78 5.77 1.71
N LEU A 194 9.09 5.09 0.61
CA LEU A 194 10.02 5.53 -0.43
C LEU A 194 9.29 5.57 -1.77
N ASN A 195 9.64 6.53 -2.65
CA ASN A 195 9.00 6.65 -3.95
C ASN A 195 10.00 7.16 -5.00
N TYR A 196 10.03 6.49 -6.16
CA TYR A 196 10.91 6.80 -7.29
C TYR A 196 10.20 6.61 -8.63
N THR A 197 10.64 7.36 -9.65
CA THR A 197 10.15 7.25 -11.03
C THR A 197 11.24 6.96 -12.03
N TYR A 198 10.88 6.29 -13.13
CA TYR A 198 11.79 6.01 -14.25
C TYR A 198 12.23 7.27 -15.01
N GLY A 199 11.46 8.35 -14.92
CA GLY A 199 11.72 9.55 -15.68
C GLY A 199 10.64 10.61 -15.51
N THR A 200 10.75 11.68 -16.29
CA THR A 200 9.91 12.88 -16.25
C THR A 200 9.50 13.35 -17.65
N ASN A 201 9.09 12.41 -18.53
CA ASN A 201 8.63 12.67 -19.89
C ASN A 201 9.61 13.53 -20.72
N GLY A 202 10.94 13.35 -20.49
CA GLY A 202 12.00 14.09 -21.16
C GLY A 202 12.22 15.51 -20.65
N ILE A 203 11.51 15.96 -19.61
CA ILE A 203 11.76 17.22 -18.93
C ILE A 203 12.93 17.01 -17.96
N PRO A 204 14.10 17.66 -18.14
CA PRO A 204 15.22 17.45 -17.25
C PRO A 204 14.96 17.99 -15.86
N VAL A 205 15.43 17.28 -14.84
CA VAL A 205 15.45 17.80 -13.47
C VAL A 205 16.35 19.05 -13.45
N PRO A 206 15.88 20.19 -12.92
CA PRO A 206 16.67 21.41 -12.84
C PRO A 206 18.01 21.20 -12.15
N GLU A 207 19.08 21.78 -12.70
CA GLU A 207 20.43 21.68 -12.14
C GLU A 207 20.48 22.19 -10.69
N GLY A 208 21.12 21.41 -9.81
CA GLY A 208 21.23 21.72 -8.38
C GLY A 208 19.95 21.50 -7.58
N LYS A 209 18.91 20.90 -8.18
CA LYS A 209 17.62 20.62 -7.51
C LYS A 209 17.16 19.16 -7.64
N PRO A 210 18.03 18.16 -7.34
CA PRO A 210 17.67 16.75 -7.46
C PRO A 210 16.51 16.35 -6.54
N TYR A 211 16.24 17.14 -5.50
CA TYR A 211 15.15 16.94 -4.56
C TYR A 211 13.74 17.15 -5.16
N LEU A 212 13.64 17.77 -6.34
CA LEU A 212 12.33 18.01 -6.98
C LEU A 212 11.65 16.73 -7.44
N VAL A 213 12.42 15.69 -7.75
CA VAL A 213 11.87 14.36 -8.08
C VAL A 213 12.92 13.27 -7.87
N ASN A 214 12.56 12.21 -7.17
CA ASN A 214 13.40 11.04 -7.03
C ASN A 214 13.37 10.22 -8.32
N LEU A 215 14.44 10.22 -9.09
CA LEU A 215 14.62 9.30 -10.21
C LEU A 215 15.11 7.95 -9.70
N ILE A 216 14.76 6.87 -10.40
CA ILE A 216 15.28 5.52 -10.13
C ILE A 216 16.80 5.53 -10.36
N ASP A 217 17.54 5.40 -9.26
CA ASP A 217 18.98 5.20 -9.21
C ASP A 217 19.28 4.15 -8.13
N LYS A 218 19.73 2.97 -8.53
CA LYS A 218 19.94 1.85 -7.58
C LYS A 218 20.92 2.17 -6.46
N LYS A 219 21.89 3.06 -6.70
CA LYS A 219 22.82 3.47 -5.64
C LYS A 219 22.11 4.32 -4.59
N GLN A 220 21.38 5.35 -5.04
CA GLN A 220 20.62 6.22 -4.14
C GLN A 220 19.51 5.45 -3.40
N MET A 221 18.78 4.58 -4.14
CA MET A 221 17.76 3.73 -3.53
C MET A 221 18.34 2.83 -2.43
N LYS A 222 19.52 2.25 -2.64
CA LYS A 222 20.20 1.43 -1.63
C LYS A 222 20.53 2.22 -0.37
N GLU A 223 21.02 3.46 -0.52
CA GLU A 223 21.36 4.35 0.59
C GLU A 223 20.08 4.74 1.36
N ASP A 224 19.02 5.11 0.66
CA ASP A 224 17.74 5.50 1.25
C ASP A 224 17.03 4.30 1.95
N ILE A 225 17.07 3.09 1.37
CA ILE A 225 16.56 1.87 2.00
C ILE A 225 17.34 1.55 3.27
N ALA A 226 18.67 1.67 3.24
CA ALA A 226 19.50 1.43 4.41
C ALA A 226 19.23 2.43 5.55
N GLU A 227 18.89 3.69 5.21
CA GLU A 227 18.48 4.69 6.18
C GLU A 227 17.07 4.40 6.74
N ALA A 228 16.14 3.98 5.87
CA ALA A 228 14.78 3.59 6.27
C ALA A 228 14.79 2.41 7.26
N LYS A 229 15.62 1.39 7.01
CA LYS A 229 15.83 0.24 7.92
C LYS A 229 16.26 0.62 9.34
N ARG A 230 16.93 1.76 9.49
CA ARG A 230 17.35 2.25 10.82
C ARG A 230 16.25 3.00 11.56
N LYS A 231 15.18 3.36 10.87
CA LYS A 231 14.15 4.29 11.38
C LYS A 231 12.76 3.70 11.46
N ALA A 232 12.52 2.57 10.81
CA ALA A 232 11.19 1.99 10.75
C ALA A 232 11.25 0.46 10.75
N ASP A 233 10.20 -0.14 11.26
CA ASP A 233 9.98 -1.57 11.29
C ASP A 233 9.66 -2.12 9.90
N LEU A 234 8.91 -1.36 9.11
CA LEU A 234 8.44 -1.73 7.78
C LEU A 234 8.94 -0.74 6.71
N ILE A 235 9.27 -1.24 5.52
CA ILE A 235 9.62 -0.42 4.36
C ILE A 235 8.68 -0.74 3.20
N VAL A 236 7.97 0.29 2.73
CA VAL A 236 7.13 0.25 1.54
C VAL A 236 7.75 1.12 0.45
N LEU A 237 8.15 0.49 -0.65
CA LEU A 237 8.76 1.15 -1.80
C LEU A 237 7.72 1.30 -2.91
N ASN A 238 7.46 2.54 -3.33
CA ASN A 238 6.58 2.85 -4.44
C ASN A 238 7.41 3.15 -5.69
N LEU A 239 7.11 2.47 -6.79
CA LEU A 239 7.83 2.59 -8.04
C LEU A 239 6.89 2.97 -9.18
N HIS A 240 7.18 4.10 -9.82
CA HIS A 240 6.50 4.54 -11.03
C HIS A 240 7.36 4.10 -12.23
N PHE A 241 7.00 2.97 -12.87
CA PHE A 241 7.87 2.25 -13.79
C PHE A 241 7.12 1.32 -14.75
N GLY A 242 7.81 0.76 -15.74
CA GLY A 242 7.24 -0.16 -16.72
C GLY A 242 6.81 0.53 -18.02
N ASN A 243 5.98 -0.14 -18.80
CA ASN A 243 5.44 0.37 -20.06
C ASN A 243 3.95 0.59 -19.94
N GLU A 244 3.46 1.73 -20.47
CA GLU A 244 2.04 2.00 -20.49
C GLU A 244 1.25 0.89 -21.20
N TYR A 245 0.12 0.51 -20.60
CA TYR A 245 -0.90 -0.41 -21.13
C TYR A 245 -0.46 -1.87 -21.26
N GLU A 246 0.75 -2.22 -20.84
CA GLU A 246 1.19 -3.61 -20.74
C GLU A 246 0.66 -4.24 -19.46
N ARG A 247 -0.17 -5.30 -19.60
CA ARG A 247 -0.79 -5.97 -18.46
C ARG A 247 0.13 -6.94 -17.71
N MET A 248 1.33 -7.20 -18.23
CA MET A 248 2.37 -8.01 -17.57
C MET A 248 3.62 -7.17 -17.38
N PRO A 249 4.30 -7.28 -16.23
CA PRO A 249 5.53 -6.53 -16.00
C PRO A 249 6.63 -6.97 -16.97
N ASN A 250 7.40 -5.99 -17.44
CA ASN A 250 8.58 -6.21 -18.25
C ASN A 250 9.78 -6.66 -17.38
N GLU A 251 10.91 -7.01 -18.00
CA GLU A 251 12.09 -7.50 -17.28
C GLU A 251 12.73 -6.40 -16.41
N GLU A 252 12.69 -5.12 -16.83
CA GLU A 252 13.23 -4.01 -16.03
C GLU A 252 12.47 -3.84 -14.72
N GLN A 253 11.14 -4.00 -14.74
CA GLN A 253 10.31 -3.99 -13.52
C GLN A 253 10.70 -5.14 -12.60
N LYS A 254 10.84 -6.36 -13.13
CA LYS A 254 11.22 -7.55 -12.34
C LYS A 254 12.62 -7.40 -11.74
N ASP A 255 13.60 -6.92 -12.52
CA ASP A 255 14.97 -6.69 -12.06
C ASP A 255 15.05 -5.63 -10.96
N LEU A 256 14.17 -4.62 -11.00
CA LEU A 256 14.13 -3.59 -9.98
C LEU A 256 13.44 -4.06 -8.70
N VAL A 257 12.39 -4.87 -8.84
CA VAL A 257 11.72 -5.52 -7.71
C VAL A 257 12.66 -6.52 -7.03
N GLN A 258 13.40 -7.34 -7.80
CA GLN A 258 14.42 -8.24 -7.25
C GLN A 258 15.49 -7.46 -6.49
N PHE A 259 16.00 -6.37 -7.08
CA PHE A 259 16.93 -5.49 -6.37
C PHE A 259 16.34 -4.97 -5.04
N ALA A 260 15.07 -4.57 -5.01
CA ALA A 260 14.42 -4.11 -3.77
C ALA A 260 14.31 -5.24 -2.73
N ALA A 261 13.95 -6.46 -3.15
CA ALA A 261 13.90 -7.64 -2.31
C ALA A 261 15.29 -7.98 -1.72
N ASP A 262 16.34 -7.96 -2.54
CA ASP A 262 17.73 -8.16 -2.09
C ASP A 262 18.22 -7.09 -1.11
N GLN A 263 17.61 -5.91 -1.13
CA GLN A 263 17.85 -4.87 -0.12
C GLN A 263 16.93 -5.02 1.10
N GLY A 264 16.04 -6.04 1.16
CA GLY A 264 15.12 -6.32 2.26
C GLY A 264 14.02 -5.26 2.41
N VAL A 265 13.47 -4.81 1.31
CA VAL A 265 12.20 -4.05 1.26
C VAL A 265 11.07 -5.04 1.55
N HIS A 266 10.08 -4.63 2.36
CA HIS A 266 9.00 -5.52 2.75
C HIS A 266 7.85 -5.55 1.72
N ALA A 267 7.53 -4.40 1.12
CA ALA A 267 6.51 -4.30 0.08
C ALA A 267 6.94 -3.36 -1.06
N VAL A 268 6.59 -3.72 -2.31
CA VAL A 268 6.75 -2.88 -3.50
C VAL A 268 5.39 -2.64 -4.14
N ILE A 269 5.04 -1.37 -4.32
CA ILE A 269 3.80 -0.92 -4.95
C ILE A 269 4.14 -0.24 -6.28
N GLY A 270 3.66 -0.81 -7.38
CA GLY A 270 3.92 -0.33 -8.73
C GLY A 270 2.81 0.55 -9.30
N HIS A 271 3.24 1.52 -10.12
CA HIS A 271 2.44 2.54 -10.79
C HIS A 271 2.93 2.77 -12.21
N HIS A 272 2.23 3.54 -13.04
CA HIS A 272 2.56 3.96 -14.41
C HIS A 272 1.93 3.14 -15.54
N PRO A 273 1.84 1.80 -15.54
CA PRO A 273 1.26 1.10 -16.68
C PRO A 273 -0.21 1.45 -16.98
N HIS A 274 -0.89 2.13 -16.07
CA HIS A 274 -2.32 2.52 -16.16
C HIS A 274 -3.28 1.34 -16.33
N VAL A 275 -2.79 0.14 -16.13
CA VAL A 275 -3.55 -1.12 -16.12
C VAL A 275 -3.03 -2.00 -14.99
N LEU A 276 -3.89 -2.85 -14.44
CA LEU A 276 -3.49 -3.80 -13.40
C LEU A 276 -2.44 -4.79 -13.92
N GLN A 277 -1.34 -4.95 -13.15
CA GLN A 277 -0.36 -6.01 -13.34
C GLN A 277 -0.31 -6.91 -12.10
N PRO A 278 -0.04 -8.23 -12.25
CA PRO A 278 -0.12 -9.21 -11.17
C PRO A 278 0.66 -8.86 -9.91
N ALA A 279 0.20 -9.39 -8.77
CA ALA A 279 0.95 -9.41 -7.53
C ALA A 279 1.75 -10.71 -7.40
N ALA A 280 2.80 -10.70 -6.56
CA ALA A 280 3.66 -11.85 -6.29
C ALA A 280 4.39 -11.70 -4.94
N TRP A 281 4.92 -12.82 -4.43
CA TRP A 281 6.02 -12.80 -3.48
C TRP A 281 7.34 -12.93 -4.22
N VAL A 282 8.35 -12.17 -3.83
CA VAL A 282 9.70 -12.21 -4.39
C VAL A 282 10.69 -12.44 -3.25
N GLU A 283 11.44 -13.54 -3.33
CA GLU A 283 12.47 -13.90 -2.34
C GLU A 283 13.74 -13.08 -2.59
N GLY A 284 14.24 -12.43 -1.53
CA GLY A 284 15.53 -11.73 -1.52
C GLY A 284 16.71 -12.66 -1.28
N GLU A 285 17.94 -12.15 -1.48
CA GLU A 285 19.19 -12.91 -1.27
C GLU A 285 19.35 -13.47 0.15
N ASP A 286 18.73 -12.84 1.16
CA ASP A 286 18.76 -13.27 2.57
C ASP A 286 17.63 -14.26 2.93
N GLY A 287 16.77 -14.61 1.97
CA GLY A 287 15.61 -15.49 2.15
C GLY A 287 14.39 -14.79 2.73
N SER A 288 14.40 -13.46 2.87
CA SER A 288 13.21 -12.68 3.18
C SER A 288 12.27 -12.59 1.98
N GLU A 289 10.97 -12.44 2.22
CA GLU A 289 9.97 -12.30 1.17
C GLU A 289 9.49 -10.85 1.06
N THR A 290 9.42 -10.34 -0.16
CA THR A 290 8.86 -9.04 -0.50
C THR A 290 7.52 -9.21 -1.19
N LEU A 291 6.46 -8.62 -0.65
CA LEU A 291 5.17 -8.55 -1.33
C LEU A 291 5.24 -7.51 -2.44
N VAL A 292 4.89 -7.86 -3.67
CA VAL A 292 4.85 -6.91 -4.78
C VAL A 292 3.49 -6.93 -5.46
N ILE A 293 3.01 -5.74 -5.84
CA ILE A 293 2.03 -5.55 -6.92
C ILE A 293 2.68 -4.70 -7.99
N TYR A 294 2.81 -5.23 -9.22
CA TYR A 294 3.58 -4.56 -10.27
C TYR A 294 2.90 -3.32 -10.85
N SER A 295 1.56 -3.26 -10.82
CA SER A 295 0.80 -2.04 -11.12
C SER A 295 -0.60 -2.13 -10.53
N LEU A 296 -1.03 -1.02 -9.92
CA LEU A 296 -2.39 -0.83 -9.41
C LEU A 296 -3.36 -0.23 -10.44
N GLY A 297 -2.90 0.05 -11.68
CA GLY A 297 -3.71 0.68 -12.71
C GLY A 297 -4.17 2.09 -12.34
N ASN A 298 -5.16 2.59 -13.05
CA ASN A 298 -5.74 3.90 -12.75
C ASN A 298 -6.77 3.82 -11.62
N PHE A 299 -6.65 4.70 -10.64
CA PHE A 299 -7.69 4.85 -9.61
C PHE A 299 -8.76 5.87 -10.04
N LEU A 300 -8.34 7.05 -10.53
CA LEU A 300 -9.23 8.07 -11.08
C LEU A 300 -8.59 8.74 -12.29
N SER A 301 -9.13 8.49 -13.48
CA SER A 301 -8.63 9.08 -14.72
C SER A 301 -9.74 9.15 -15.76
N ASN A 302 -9.47 9.82 -16.91
CA ASN A 302 -10.34 9.79 -18.09
C ASN A 302 -9.75 8.93 -19.22
N GLN A 303 -8.90 7.98 -18.95
CA GLN A 303 -8.51 7.00 -19.96
C GLN A 303 -9.68 6.07 -20.26
N GLN A 304 -9.87 5.67 -21.54
CA GLN A 304 -11.17 5.18 -21.99
C GLN A 304 -11.23 3.68 -22.29
N GLU A 305 -10.09 3.06 -22.54
CA GLU A 305 -10.03 1.64 -22.85
C GLU A 305 -10.40 0.81 -21.61
N LEU A 306 -11.00 -0.35 -21.82
CA LEU A 306 -11.52 -1.20 -20.74
C LEU A 306 -10.53 -1.34 -19.57
N TYR A 307 -9.32 -1.79 -19.84
CA TYR A 307 -8.34 -2.07 -18.80
C TYR A 307 -7.74 -0.81 -18.17
N GLN A 308 -7.78 0.33 -18.88
CA GLN A 308 -7.36 1.63 -18.35
C GLN A 308 -8.38 2.24 -17.38
N ARG A 309 -9.61 1.75 -17.39
CA ARG A 309 -10.68 2.14 -16.45
C ARG A 309 -10.71 1.24 -15.21
N ILE A 310 -9.87 0.19 -15.18
CA ILE A 310 -9.77 -0.77 -14.10
C ILE A 310 -8.50 -0.50 -13.30
N GLY A 311 -8.68 -0.28 -12.00
CA GLY A 311 -7.61 -0.18 -11.03
C GLY A 311 -7.91 -1.02 -9.81
N GLY A 312 -7.24 -0.74 -8.68
CA GLY A 312 -7.47 -1.47 -7.46
C GLY A 312 -7.11 -0.72 -6.19
N VAL A 313 -7.71 -1.18 -5.09
CA VAL A 313 -7.23 -0.94 -3.73
C VAL A 313 -6.55 -2.22 -3.28
N PHE A 314 -5.25 -2.17 -3.08
CA PHE A 314 -4.45 -3.31 -2.62
C PHE A 314 -4.13 -3.16 -1.15
N THR A 315 -4.58 -4.09 -0.34
CA THR A 315 -4.44 -4.07 1.11
C THR A 315 -3.68 -5.29 1.59
N PHE A 316 -2.82 -5.12 2.58
CA PHE A 316 -2.14 -6.20 3.27
C PHE A 316 -2.02 -5.90 4.76
N THR A 317 -1.91 -6.96 5.54
CA THR A 317 -1.71 -6.89 6.99
C THR A 317 -0.24 -7.02 7.31
N VAL A 318 0.21 -6.25 8.29
CA VAL A 318 1.56 -6.29 8.86
C VAL A 318 1.45 -6.66 10.32
N THR A 319 2.13 -7.72 10.72
CA THR A 319 2.23 -8.13 12.12
C THR A 319 3.66 -7.95 12.60
N LYS A 320 3.84 -7.24 13.72
CA LYS A 320 5.09 -7.16 14.47
C LYS A 320 4.97 -8.03 15.69
N THR A 321 5.92 -8.96 15.86
CA THR A 321 6.01 -9.83 17.03
C THR A 321 7.28 -9.51 17.79
N THR A 322 7.12 -9.18 19.09
CA THR A 322 8.23 -8.96 20.03
C THR A 322 8.25 -10.07 21.07
N GLU A 323 9.31 -10.86 21.12
CA GLU A 323 9.56 -11.92 22.10
C GLU A 323 10.88 -11.65 22.84
N GLY A 324 10.79 -11.00 24.00
CA GLY A 324 11.96 -10.54 24.75
C GLY A 324 12.72 -9.45 23.99
N GLU A 325 13.94 -9.75 23.51
CA GLU A 325 14.76 -8.81 22.69
C GLU A 325 14.67 -9.07 21.18
N LYS A 326 13.86 -10.06 20.77
CA LYS A 326 13.70 -10.41 19.36
C LYS A 326 12.46 -9.74 18.80
N GLU A 327 12.63 -9.08 17.68
CA GLU A 327 11.53 -8.50 16.88
C GLU A 327 11.51 -9.14 15.50
N SER A 328 10.31 -9.36 15.00
CA SER A 328 10.08 -9.78 13.61
C SER A 328 8.86 -9.05 13.04
N VAL A 329 8.94 -8.72 11.76
CA VAL A 329 7.84 -8.12 11.02
C VAL A 329 7.48 -9.05 9.86
N GLU A 330 6.20 -9.33 9.72
CA GLU A 330 5.66 -10.22 8.69
C GLU A 330 4.52 -9.52 7.96
N ILE A 331 4.52 -9.63 6.62
CA ILE A 331 3.38 -9.22 5.79
C ILE A 331 2.57 -10.46 5.44
N HIS A 332 1.26 -10.36 5.55
CA HIS A 332 0.35 -11.45 5.19
C HIS A 332 -1.00 -10.92 4.70
N SER A 333 -1.87 -11.85 4.31
CA SER A 333 -3.27 -11.56 3.96
C SER A 333 -3.44 -10.53 2.84
N PRO A 334 -2.65 -10.59 1.73
CA PRO A 334 -2.84 -9.67 0.62
C PRO A 334 -4.26 -9.77 0.06
N THR A 335 -4.89 -8.63 -0.13
CA THR A 335 -6.28 -8.49 -0.57
C THR A 335 -6.37 -7.42 -1.65
N LEU A 336 -7.15 -7.65 -2.68
CA LEU A 336 -7.42 -6.68 -3.74
C LEU A 336 -8.92 -6.39 -3.82
N LEU A 337 -9.27 -5.11 -3.89
CA LEU A 337 -10.56 -4.64 -4.35
C LEU A 337 -10.37 -4.07 -5.76
N PRO A 338 -10.69 -4.81 -6.83
CA PRO A 338 -10.71 -4.23 -8.16
C PRO A 338 -11.74 -3.10 -8.23
N THR A 339 -11.32 -1.96 -8.77
CA THR A 339 -12.15 -0.77 -8.96
C THR A 339 -12.35 -0.47 -10.44
N TYR A 340 -13.38 0.27 -10.75
CA TYR A 340 -13.69 0.72 -12.10
C TYR A 340 -14.11 2.18 -12.10
N VAL A 341 -13.59 2.97 -13.04
CA VAL A 341 -14.02 4.35 -13.23
C VAL A 341 -15.25 4.36 -14.12
N THR A 342 -16.41 4.74 -13.57
CA THR A 342 -17.65 4.98 -14.33
C THR A 342 -17.78 6.47 -14.65
N PHE A 343 -18.35 6.77 -15.79
CA PHE A 343 -18.77 8.11 -16.21
C PHE A 343 -19.82 8.00 -17.34
N HIS A 344 -20.62 9.03 -17.53
CA HIS A 344 -21.58 9.12 -18.63
C HIS A 344 -20.87 9.43 -19.96
N PRO A 345 -21.50 9.12 -21.13
CA PRO A 345 -20.91 9.40 -22.44
C PRO A 345 -20.54 10.88 -22.67
N ASP A 346 -21.20 11.80 -21.97
CA ASP A 346 -20.92 13.25 -22.01
C ASP A 346 -19.81 13.68 -21.05
N TRP A 347 -19.11 12.67 -20.44
CA TRP A 347 -18.00 12.85 -19.50
C TRP A 347 -18.41 13.58 -18.21
N GLU A 348 -19.54 13.18 -17.67
CA GLU A 348 -20.10 13.63 -16.41
C GLU A 348 -20.27 12.45 -15.45
N ASP A 349 -20.49 12.74 -14.17
CA ASP A 349 -20.71 11.76 -13.09
C ASP A 349 -19.59 10.73 -12.95
N TYR A 350 -18.33 11.21 -12.93
CA TYR A 350 -17.19 10.34 -12.66
C TYR A 350 -17.29 9.73 -11.26
N GLN A 351 -17.18 8.42 -11.20
CA GLN A 351 -17.14 7.68 -9.92
C GLN A 351 -16.15 6.53 -10.00
N VAL A 352 -15.38 6.37 -8.93
CA VAL A 352 -14.61 5.14 -8.67
C VAL A 352 -15.53 4.19 -7.93
N VAL A 353 -15.78 3.01 -8.51
CA VAL A 353 -16.71 2.04 -7.93
C VAL A 353 -16.05 0.67 -7.75
N PRO A 354 -16.38 -0.08 -6.69
CA PRO A 354 -15.97 -1.48 -6.58
C PRO A 354 -16.47 -2.29 -7.78
N MET A 355 -15.57 -3.02 -8.45
CA MET A 355 -15.91 -3.69 -9.71
C MET A 355 -16.97 -4.79 -9.52
N TYR A 356 -17.03 -5.44 -8.34
CA TYR A 356 -18.05 -6.44 -8.01
C TYR A 356 -19.48 -5.90 -7.99
N THR A 357 -19.65 -4.56 -7.84
CA THR A 357 -20.99 -3.91 -7.82
C THR A 357 -21.52 -3.60 -9.21
N LEU A 358 -20.68 -3.71 -10.25
CA LEU A 358 -21.05 -3.38 -11.62
C LEU A 358 -22.08 -4.33 -12.20
N THR A 359 -23.01 -3.77 -12.94
CA THR A 359 -23.97 -4.51 -13.76
C THR A 359 -23.68 -4.29 -15.25
N ASN A 360 -24.39 -5.04 -16.12
CA ASN A 360 -24.28 -4.87 -17.57
C ASN A 360 -24.77 -3.47 -18.07
N LYS A 361 -25.28 -2.64 -17.17
CA LYS A 361 -25.64 -1.24 -17.53
C LYS A 361 -24.41 -0.35 -17.55
N GLU A 362 -23.54 -0.49 -16.55
CA GLU A 362 -22.33 0.31 -16.39
C GLU A 362 -21.18 -0.27 -17.23
N LEU A 363 -21.07 -1.60 -17.29
CA LEU A 363 -20.06 -2.31 -18.07
C LEU A 363 -20.66 -3.57 -18.67
N LYS A 364 -20.73 -3.64 -20.01
CA LYS A 364 -21.18 -4.87 -20.69
C LYS A 364 -20.27 -6.04 -20.27
N ASP A 365 -20.89 -7.18 -19.98
CA ASP A 365 -20.21 -8.41 -19.52
C ASP A 365 -19.39 -8.20 -18.21
N ALA A 366 -19.87 -7.33 -17.31
CA ALA A 366 -19.17 -6.93 -16.08
C ALA A 366 -18.69 -8.12 -15.25
N ALA A 367 -19.52 -9.12 -15.01
CA ALA A 367 -19.16 -10.31 -14.23
C ALA A 367 -18.04 -11.14 -14.89
N GLN A 368 -18.00 -11.20 -16.23
CA GLN A 368 -16.94 -11.88 -16.97
C GLN A 368 -15.61 -11.13 -16.85
N HIS A 369 -15.65 -9.81 -17.00
CA HIS A 369 -14.46 -8.97 -16.84
C HIS A 369 -13.93 -9.02 -15.40
N TYR A 370 -14.83 -9.03 -14.40
CA TYR A 370 -14.40 -9.17 -13.00
C TYR A 370 -13.72 -10.51 -12.75
N ALA A 371 -14.27 -11.61 -13.27
CA ALA A 371 -13.67 -12.94 -13.17
C ALA A 371 -12.28 -13.00 -13.86
N GLU A 372 -12.15 -12.40 -15.05
CA GLU A 372 -10.89 -12.31 -15.79
C GLU A 372 -9.82 -11.49 -15.02
N ILE A 373 -10.21 -10.37 -14.40
CA ILE A 373 -9.30 -9.58 -13.58
C ILE A 373 -8.82 -10.40 -12.36
N LYS A 374 -9.69 -11.14 -11.69
CA LYS A 374 -9.28 -12.02 -10.59
C LYS A 374 -8.29 -13.10 -11.05
N GLU A 375 -8.54 -13.76 -12.16
CA GLU A 375 -7.62 -14.75 -12.74
C GLU A 375 -6.27 -14.12 -13.09
N HIS A 376 -6.29 -12.94 -13.71
CA HIS A 376 -5.09 -12.21 -14.09
C HIS A 376 -4.23 -11.82 -12.89
N MET A 377 -4.84 -11.26 -11.85
CA MET A 377 -4.13 -10.76 -10.67
C MET A 377 -3.62 -11.87 -9.76
N SER A 378 -4.30 -13.03 -9.72
CA SER A 378 -3.87 -14.20 -8.94
C SER A 378 -2.83 -15.07 -9.63
N LYS A 379 -2.36 -14.69 -10.82
CA LYS A 379 -1.49 -15.53 -11.66
C LYS A 379 -0.19 -15.96 -10.97
N TRP A 380 0.38 -15.11 -10.14
CA TRP A 380 1.62 -15.37 -9.39
C TRP A 380 1.41 -15.36 -7.87
N LEU A 381 0.20 -15.00 -7.43
CA LEU A 381 -0.21 -14.95 -6.03
C LEU A 381 -1.56 -15.66 -5.87
N PRO A 382 -1.61 -17.01 -5.89
CA PRO A 382 -2.88 -17.76 -5.85
C PRO A 382 -3.71 -17.52 -4.58
N GLU A 383 -3.07 -17.13 -3.46
CA GLU A 383 -3.72 -16.80 -2.19
C GLU A 383 -4.25 -15.37 -2.11
N LEU A 384 -4.09 -14.56 -3.18
CA LEU A 384 -4.65 -13.20 -3.23
C LEU A 384 -6.15 -13.24 -3.00
N ARG A 385 -6.60 -12.55 -1.96
CA ARG A 385 -8.03 -12.45 -1.63
C ARG A 385 -8.67 -11.27 -2.33
N TYR A 386 -10.00 -11.34 -2.47
CA TYR A 386 -10.79 -10.28 -3.11
C TYR A 386 -11.90 -9.81 -2.17
N ILE A 387 -12.11 -8.50 -2.10
CA ILE A 387 -13.24 -7.90 -1.40
C ILE A 387 -14.45 -7.97 -2.34
N GLU A 388 -15.55 -8.57 -1.87
CA GLU A 388 -16.78 -8.81 -2.65
C GLU A 388 -18.05 -8.38 -1.91
N GLU A 389 -17.93 -7.80 -0.70
CA GLU A 389 -19.06 -7.35 0.13
C GLU A 389 -18.76 -5.99 0.78
#